data_2866bcd7c29f864a1f754251767dcfea
#
_entry.id   2866bcd7c29f864a1f754251767dcfea
#
_cell.length_a   1.000
_cell.length_b   1.000
_cell.length_c   1.000
_cell.angle_alpha   90.00
_cell.angle_beta   90.00
_cell.angle_gamma   90.00
#
_symmetry.space_group_name_H-M   'P 1'
#
loop_
_entity.id
_entity.type
_entity.pdbx_description
1 polymer ?
#
loop_
_entity_poly.entity_id
_entity_poly.type
_entity_poly.pdbx_seq_one_letter_code
_entity_poly.pdbx_strand_id
1 'polypeptide(L)'
;MNITLDQLLALEAIVRTGSFARAAAEMHRVPSAISYLVRGLESGTGLELFDRSKRQAVLTPAGRRLLAQAQGVLEGAHQLEALAVELRSGWEPELRVVVDGALPFGAISAVLRRFADPDIPTFLRVDVEYQEGVLYRFEKGPAQIGLVLGFEGGGGEEGFDCQPLGPLELVLVASPDHPLAAVELTDELRAQHAELVVRDSSPDFELTSKPSFMGSRNIVYLSDFFSKRVALIDGAGYGWIPYHFVRGDLDAGTLTLLKAETNRWTYHPQLIVREGHELGRAGRLFVETLSPPLAGLNALS
;
A
#
# COMPACT_ATOMS: atom_id res chain seq x y z
N MET A 1 35.91 5.07 4.21
CA MET A 1 34.56 5.60 4.45
C MET A 1 34.45 5.89 5.95
N ASN A 2 34.01 7.10 6.32
CA ASN A 2 34.07 7.54 7.74
C ASN A 2 32.71 7.44 8.46
N ILE A 3 31.74 6.78 7.83
CA ILE A 3 30.37 6.59 8.38
C ILE A 3 30.20 5.10 8.70
N THR A 4 29.65 4.79 9.89
CA THR A 4 29.36 3.42 10.32
C THR A 4 27.86 3.23 10.55
N LEU A 5 27.37 1.98 10.45
CA LEU A 5 25.97 1.66 10.74
C LEU A 5 25.58 2.04 12.18
N ASP A 6 26.44 1.83 13.17
CA ASP A 6 26.21 2.22 14.55
C ASP A 6 25.95 3.73 14.72
N GLN A 7 26.64 4.56 13.94
CA GLN A 7 26.43 6.01 13.94
C GLN A 7 25.07 6.39 13.34
N LEU A 8 24.65 5.71 12.27
CA LEU A 8 23.34 5.93 11.62
C LEU A 8 22.20 5.45 12.52
N LEU A 9 22.35 4.29 13.15
CA LEU A 9 21.39 3.78 14.15
C LEU A 9 21.26 4.73 15.35
N ALA A 10 22.37 5.29 15.83
CA ALA A 10 22.31 6.26 16.92
C ALA A 10 21.58 7.55 16.51
N LEU A 11 21.82 8.06 15.29
CA LEU A 11 21.11 9.22 14.76
C LEU A 11 19.59 8.97 14.70
N GLU A 12 19.19 7.84 14.13
CA GLU A 12 17.78 7.45 14.01
C GLU A 12 17.12 7.27 15.38
N ALA A 13 17.73 6.53 16.30
CA ALA A 13 17.22 6.28 17.65
C ALA A 13 17.01 7.58 18.44
N ILE A 14 17.93 8.55 18.35
CA ILE A 14 17.79 9.85 19.01
C ILE A 14 16.59 10.61 18.47
N VAL A 15 16.39 10.60 17.16
CA VAL A 15 15.27 11.32 16.53
C VAL A 15 13.94 10.67 16.91
N ARG A 16 13.83 9.37 16.85
CA ARG A 16 12.63 8.61 17.20
C ARG A 16 12.27 8.74 18.67
N THR A 17 13.25 8.68 19.57
CA THR A 17 13.01 8.80 21.01
C THR A 17 12.98 10.26 21.51
N GLY A 18 13.48 11.21 20.72
CA GLY A 18 13.61 12.62 21.06
C GLY A 18 14.65 12.93 22.15
N SER A 19 15.54 11.95 22.51
CA SER A 19 16.49 12.10 23.62
C SER A 19 17.68 11.17 23.50
N PHE A 20 18.88 11.69 23.70
CA PHE A 20 20.13 10.91 23.78
C PHE A 20 20.09 9.83 24.86
N ALA A 21 19.48 10.15 26.03
CA ALA A 21 19.39 9.21 27.13
C ALA A 21 18.43 8.04 26.82
N ARG A 22 17.28 8.34 26.18
CA ARG A 22 16.32 7.28 25.76
C ARG A 22 16.88 6.44 24.64
N ALA A 23 17.54 7.05 23.65
CA ALA A 23 18.24 6.32 22.60
C ALA A 23 19.32 5.37 23.18
N ALA A 24 20.07 5.84 24.20
CA ALA A 24 21.08 5.02 24.87
C ALA A 24 20.44 3.81 25.56
N ALA A 25 19.33 4.01 26.27
CA ALA A 25 18.61 2.90 26.92
C ALA A 25 18.10 1.87 25.90
N GLU A 26 17.53 2.34 24.79
CA GLU A 26 17.03 1.47 23.73
C GLU A 26 18.14 0.69 23.02
N MET A 27 19.28 1.34 22.76
CA MET A 27 20.45 0.67 22.14
C MET A 27 21.28 -0.13 23.16
N HIS A 28 20.84 -0.26 24.40
CA HIS A 28 21.58 -0.92 25.49
C HIS A 28 23.01 -0.36 25.68
N ARG A 29 23.17 0.97 25.54
CA ARG A 29 24.45 1.68 25.68
C ARG A 29 24.33 2.80 26.74
N VAL A 30 25.48 3.31 27.15
CA VAL A 30 25.54 4.49 28.02
C VAL A 30 25.39 5.77 27.18
N PRO A 31 24.81 6.87 27.74
CA PRO A 31 24.59 8.13 26.98
C PRO A 31 25.85 8.74 26.38
N SER A 32 27.01 8.55 27.05
CA SER A 32 28.31 9.00 26.51
C SER A 32 28.71 8.29 25.22
N ALA A 33 28.38 7.01 25.08
CA ALA A 33 28.65 6.22 23.85
C ALA A 33 27.79 6.73 22.68
N ILE A 34 26.50 7.02 22.91
CA ILE A 34 25.61 7.60 21.87
C ILE A 34 26.13 8.98 21.46
N SER A 35 26.53 9.82 22.43
CA SER A 35 27.11 11.13 22.14
C SER A 35 28.44 11.03 21.37
N TYR A 36 29.22 9.98 21.62
CA TYR A 36 30.45 9.70 20.87
C TYR A 36 30.15 9.32 19.41
N LEU A 37 29.18 8.42 19.19
CA LEU A 37 28.77 7.99 17.84
C LEU A 37 28.30 9.19 17.00
N VAL A 38 27.45 10.05 17.57
CA VAL A 38 26.95 11.25 16.88
C VAL A 38 28.10 12.23 16.58
N ARG A 39 28.97 12.49 17.53
CA ARG A 39 30.14 13.36 17.29
C ARG A 39 31.06 12.78 16.21
N GLY A 40 31.23 11.47 16.19
CA GLY A 40 31.98 10.78 15.14
C GLY A 40 31.35 10.97 13.75
N LEU A 41 30.00 10.88 13.66
CA LEU A 41 29.27 11.13 12.43
C LEU A 41 29.37 12.60 11.99
N GLU A 42 29.19 13.55 12.91
CA GLU A 42 29.35 15.01 12.66
C GLU A 42 30.77 15.32 12.18
N SER A 43 31.78 14.77 12.87
CA SER A 43 33.18 14.96 12.48
C SER A 43 33.52 14.33 11.13
N GLY A 44 33.00 13.12 10.86
CA GLY A 44 33.23 12.41 9.60
C GLY A 44 32.54 13.06 8.38
N THR A 45 31.44 13.75 8.60
CA THR A 45 30.68 14.46 7.55
C THR A 45 30.99 15.94 7.46
N GLY A 46 31.58 16.54 8.51
CA GLY A 46 31.78 17.98 8.62
C GLY A 46 30.50 18.78 8.86
N LEU A 47 29.41 18.13 9.30
CA LEU A 47 28.09 18.71 9.46
C LEU A 47 27.66 18.70 10.94
N GLU A 48 27.04 19.77 11.41
CA GLU A 48 26.30 19.73 12.66
C GLU A 48 24.90 19.15 12.39
N LEU A 49 24.56 18.03 13.05
CA LEU A 49 23.31 17.31 12.81
C LEU A 49 22.23 17.69 13.81
N PHE A 50 22.59 18.12 15.02
CA PHE A 50 21.66 18.55 16.07
C PHE A 50 21.87 20.04 16.46
N ASP A 51 20.75 20.71 16.67
CA ASP A 51 20.73 22.08 17.21
C ASP A 51 21.03 22.05 18.72
N ARG A 52 22.25 22.44 19.09
CA ARG A 52 22.71 22.44 20.48
C ARG A 52 22.11 23.56 21.32
N SER A 53 21.41 24.53 20.71
CA SER A 53 20.73 25.61 21.45
C SER A 53 19.44 25.12 22.11
N LYS A 54 18.92 23.95 21.69
CA LYS A 54 17.68 23.39 22.18
C LYS A 54 17.92 22.40 23.30
N ARG A 55 16.99 22.37 24.26
CA ARG A 55 17.01 21.39 25.36
C ARG A 55 16.64 19.94 24.87
N GLN A 56 15.90 19.83 23.79
CA GLN A 56 15.54 18.60 23.14
C GLN A 56 16.45 18.30 21.93
N ALA A 57 16.57 17.05 21.54
CA ALA A 57 17.33 16.63 20.37
C ALA A 57 16.60 17.03 19.08
N VAL A 58 16.86 18.23 18.59
CA VAL A 58 16.25 18.77 17.34
C VAL A 58 17.27 18.72 16.23
N LEU A 59 16.91 18.12 15.08
CA LEU A 59 17.78 18.08 13.91
C LEU A 59 17.91 19.45 13.23
N THR A 60 19.12 19.75 12.78
CA THR A 60 19.38 20.81 11.81
C THR A 60 18.77 20.47 10.43
N PRO A 61 18.67 21.42 9.48
CA PRO A 61 18.31 21.11 8.10
C PRO A 61 19.23 20.07 7.46
N ALA A 62 20.54 20.12 7.73
CA ALA A 62 21.51 19.13 7.28
C ALA A 62 21.26 17.75 7.91
N GLY A 63 20.97 17.71 9.23
CA GLY A 63 20.63 16.49 9.95
C GLY A 63 19.39 15.80 9.39
N ARG A 64 18.34 16.54 9.03
CA ARG A 64 17.12 15.96 8.38
C ARG A 64 17.45 15.33 7.04
N ARG A 65 18.22 16.00 6.20
CA ARG A 65 18.61 15.46 4.88
C ARG A 65 19.51 14.23 5.01
N LEU A 66 20.46 14.26 5.96
CA LEU A 66 21.32 13.11 6.20
C LEU A 66 20.51 11.91 6.73
N LEU A 67 19.57 12.12 7.65
CA LEU A 67 18.71 11.06 8.19
C LEU A 67 17.88 10.40 7.08
N ALA A 68 17.30 11.18 6.18
CA ALA A 68 16.53 10.65 5.05
C ALA A 68 17.37 9.70 4.16
N GLN A 69 18.63 10.02 3.90
CA GLN A 69 19.54 9.13 3.18
C GLN A 69 20.04 7.95 4.04
N ALA A 70 20.26 8.18 5.34
CA ALA A 70 20.68 7.15 6.28
C ALA A 70 19.65 6.03 6.42
N GLN A 71 18.37 6.34 6.37
CA GLN A 71 17.28 5.36 6.41
C GLN A 71 17.38 4.32 5.29
N GLY A 72 17.72 4.74 4.06
CA GLY A 72 17.97 3.81 2.95
C GLY A 72 19.15 2.86 3.19
N VAL A 73 20.22 3.35 3.82
CA VAL A 73 21.40 2.52 4.17
C VAL A 73 21.05 1.51 5.28
N LEU A 74 20.30 1.94 6.30
CA LEU A 74 19.85 1.07 7.39
C LEU A 74 18.89 0.00 6.89
N GLU A 75 17.95 0.36 6.02
CA GLU A 75 17.05 -0.61 5.38
C GLU A 75 17.82 -1.64 4.56
N GLY A 76 18.82 -1.21 3.76
CA GLY A 76 19.69 -2.13 3.02
C GLY A 76 20.48 -3.08 3.93
N ALA A 77 20.92 -2.61 5.11
CA ALA A 77 21.58 -3.47 6.09
C ALA A 77 20.63 -4.52 6.69
N HIS A 78 19.41 -4.12 7.05
CA HIS A 78 18.36 -5.04 7.51
C HIS A 78 17.99 -6.08 6.46
N GLN A 79 17.92 -5.69 5.18
CA GLN A 79 17.66 -6.62 4.07
C GLN A 79 18.79 -7.65 3.94
N LEU A 80 20.05 -7.25 4.12
CA LEU A 80 21.17 -8.18 4.10
C LEU A 80 21.12 -9.19 5.26
N GLU A 81 20.77 -8.74 6.47
CA GLU A 81 20.58 -9.63 7.63
C GLU A 81 19.41 -10.61 7.40
N ALA A 82 18.29 -10.12 6.85
CA ALA A 82 17.13 -10.92 6.49
C ALA A 82 17.50 -11.99 5.45
N LEU A 83 18.23 -11.62 4.39
CA LEU A 83 18.73 -12.56 3.39
C LEU A 83 19.62 -13.64 4.00
N ALA A 84 20.49 -13.28 4.94
CA ALA A 84 21.37 -14.27 5.61
C ALA A 84 20.55 -15.27 6.45
N VAL A 85 19.44 -14.85 7.06
CA VAL A 85 18.51 -15.74 7.77
C VAL A 85 17.76 -16.63 6.78
N GLU A 86 17.27 -16.05 5.70
CA GLU A 86 16.55 -16.77 4.64
C GLU A 86 17.44 -17.86 3.99
N LEU A 87 18.64 -17.51 3.57
CA LEU A 87 19.60 -18.48 3.00
C LEU A 87 19.90 -19.66 3.93
N ARG A 88 19.85 -19.45 5.25
CA ARG A 88 20.09 -20.49 6.24
C ARG A 88 18.85 -21.36 6.53
N SER A 89 17.67 -20.75 6.60
CA SER A 89 16.42 -21.42 7.03
C SER A 89 15.48 -21.75 5.87
N GLY A 90 15.64 -21.05 4.75
CA GLY A 90 14.71 -21.04 3.62
C GLY A 90 13.43 -20.22 3.87
N TRP A 91 13.28 -19.58 5.05
CA TRP A 91 12.16 -18.73 5.41
C TRP A 91 12.58 -17.27 5.43
N GLU A 92 11.83 -16.40 4.76
CA GLU A 92 11.94 -14.96 4.94
C GLU A 92 11.56 -14.60 6.39
N PRO A 93 12.38 -13.85 7.13
CA PRO A 93 12.02 -13.39 8.49
C PRO A 93 10.80 -12.45 8.46
N GLU A 94 10.66 -11.69 7.38
CA GLU A 94 9.54 -10.81 7.10
C GLU A 94 9.13 -10.96 5.63
N LEU A 95 7.83 -11.17 5.40
CA LEU A 95 7.22 -11.10 4.07
C LEU A 95 6.36 -9.85 3.99
N ARG A 96 6.73 -8.92 3.12
CA ARG A 96 6.00 -7.67 2.86
C ARG A 96 5.23 -7.78 1.56
N VAL A 97 3.94 -7.56 1.66
CA VAL A 97 3.00 -7.61 0.55
C VAL A 97 2.27 -6.28 0.44
N VAL A 98 2.14 -5.76 -0.75
CA VAL A 98 1.29 -4.60 -1.04
C VAL A 98 0.11 -5.04 -1.89
N VAL A 99 -1.10 -4.63 -1.51
CA VAL A 99 -2.33 -5.07 -2.16
C VAL A 99 -3.19 -3.89 -2.56
N ASP A 100 -3.86 -3.99 -3.73
CA ASP A 100 -4.88 -3.01 -4.07
C ASP A 100 -6.13 -3.22 -3.22
N GLY A 101 -6.59 -2.14 -2.58
CA GLY A 101 -7.77 -2.15 -1.71
C GLY A 101 -9.10 -2.40 -2.44
N ALA A 102 -9.10 -2.44 -3.77
CA ALA A 102 -10.25 -2.87 -4.56
C ALA A 102 -10.40 -4.40 -4.58
N LEU A 103 -9.36 -5.16 -4.23
CA LEU A 103 -9.39 -6.62 -4.24
C LEU A 103 -10.23 -7.18 -3.08
N PRO A 104 -10.90 -8.34 -3.26
CA PRO A 104 -11.69 -8.94 -2.20
C PRO A 104 -10.80 -9.46 -1.06
N PHE A 105 -10.86 -8.79 0.08
CA PHE A 105 -10.04 -9.09 1.25
C PHE A 105 -10.26 -10.48 1.85
N GLY A 106 -11.35 -11.15 1.47
CA GLY A 106 -11.62 -12.54 1.88
C GLY A 106 -10.51 -13.52 1.47
N ALA A 107 -9.92 -13.34 0.29
CA ALA A 107 -8.77 -14.15 -0.16
C ALA A 107 -7.51 -13.88 0.68
N ILE A 108 -7.23 -12.60 0.98
CA ILE A 108 -6.14 -12.20 1.87
C ILE A 108 -6.35 -12.75 3.28
N SER A 109 -7.60 -12.74 3.78
CA SER A 109 -7.95 -13.31 5.09
C SER A 109 -7.59 -14.79 5.22
N ALA A 110 -7.70 -15.58 4.15
CA ALA A 110 -7.26 -16.98 4.15
C ALA A 110 -5.74 -17.09 4.37
N VAL A 111 -4.97 -16.24 3.71
CA VAL A 111 -3.52 -16.15 3.90
C VAL A 111 -3.18 -15.70 5.32
N LEU A 112 -3.86 -14.66 5.85
CA LEU A 112 -3.63 -14.20 7.23
C LEU A 112 -3.84 -15.32 8.25
N ARG A 113 -4.90 -16.14 8.09
CA ARG A 113 -5.13 -17.31 8.95
C ARG A 113 -4.00 -18.33 8.86
N ARG A 114 -3.44 -18.55 7.67
CA ARG A 114 -2.33 -19.48 7.50
C ARG A 114 -1.06 -18.97 8.18
N PHE A 115 -0.76 -17.67 8.06
CA PHE A 115 0.41 -17.04 8.69
C PHE A 115 0.24 -16.77 10.20
N ALA A 116 -0.95 -16.93 10.74
CA ALA A 116 -1.17 -16.92 12.19
C ALA A 116 -0.73 -18.20 12.89
N ASP A 117 -0.31 -19.23 12.14
CA ASP A 117 0.24 -20.48 12.67
C ASP A 117 1.60 -20.23 13.35
N PRO A 118 1.80 -20.58 14.62
CA PRO A 118 3.05 -20.37 15.36
C PRO A 118 4.28 -21.08 14.73
N ASP A 119 4.05 -22.11 13.93
CA ASP A 119 5.12 -22.85 13.25
C ASP A 119 5.68 -22.13 12.02
N ILE A 120 5.07 -21.01 11.60
CA ILE A 120 5.57 -20.18 10.51
C ILE A 120 6.42 -19.05 11.09
N PRO A 121 7.78 -19.12 10.95
CA PRO A 121 8.69 -18.17 11.57
C PRO A 121 8.86 -16.91 10.73
N THR A 122 7.77 -16.40 10.12
CA THR A 122 7.76 -15.24 9.23
C THR A 122 6.79 -14.19 9.73
N PHE A 123 7.25 -12.97 9.89
CA PHE A 123 6.37 -11.83 10.13
C PHE A 123 5.73 -11.37 8.82
N LEU A 124 4.42 -11.55 8.68
CA LEU A 124 3.68 -11.11 7.50
C LEU A 124 3.21 -9.66 7.68
N ARG A 125 3.58 -8.79 6.75
CA ARG A 125 3.08 -7.43 6.64
C ARG A 125 2.31 -7.23 5.35
N VAL A 126 1.07 -6.75 5.46
CA VAL A 126 0.21 -6.43 4.32
C VAL A 126 -0.12 -4.95 4.38
N ASP A 127 0.35 -4.20 3.40
CA ASP A 127 0.03 -2.78 3.21
C ASP A 127 -1.03 -2.66 2.11
N VAL A 128 -2.04 -1.81 2.35
CA VAL A 128 -3.11 -1.55 1.38
C VAL A 128 -2.87 -0.20 0.73
N GLU A 129 -2.87 -0.21 -0.59
CA GLU A 129 -2.74 0.97 -1.44
C GLU A 129 -3.84 0.92 -2.52
N TYR A 130 -3.93 1.96 -3.34
CA TYR A 130 -4.94 2.05 -4.38
C TYR A 130 -4.30 2.43 -5.71
N GLN A 131 -4.69 1.70 -6.76
CA GLN A 131 -4.32 1.96 -8.15
C GLN A 131 -2.77 1.99 -8.35
N GLU A 132 -2.22 3.08 -8.92
CA GLU A 132 -0.76 3.21 -9.14
C GLU A 132 0.04 3.26 -7.84
N GLY A 133 -0.60 3.60 -6.71
CA GLY A 133 0.05 3.57 -5.41
C GLY A 133 0.59 2.20 -5.04
N VAL A 134 -0.06 1.11 -5.48
CA VAL A 134 0.41 -0.27 -5.28
C VAL A 134 1.73 -0.49 -6.00
N LEU A 135 1.78 -0.15 -7.30
CA LEU A 135 2.99 -0.32 -8.11
C LEU A 135 4.12 0.59 -7.62
N TYR A 136 3.82 1.86 -7.34
CA TYR A 136 4.78 2.80 -6.77
C TYR A 136 5.40 2.24 -5.47
N ARG A 137 4.57 1.75 -4.54
CA ARG A 137 5.06 1.20 -3.27
C ARG A 137 5.81 -0.10 -3.45
N PHE A 138 5.41 -0.94 -4.42
CA PHE A 138 6.12 -2.16 -4.75
C PHE A 138 7.51 -1.88 -5.35
N GLU A 139 7.62 -0.94 -6.30
CA GLU A 139 8.90 -0.59 -6.94
C GLU A 139 9.87 0.12 -6.02
N LYS A 140 9.37 1.11 -5.26
CA LYS A 140 10.21 1.98 -4.42
C LYS A 140 10.42 1.46 -3.00
N GLY A 141 9.61 0.48 -2.59
CA GLY A 141 9.65 -0.09 -1.26
C GLY A 141 10.23 -1.50 -1.23
N PRO A 142 10.26 -2.11 -0.04
CA PRO A 142 10.81 -3.44 0.21
C PRO A 142 9.78 -4.56 0.04
N ALA A 143 8.62 -4.33 -0.58
CA ALA A 143 7.63 -5.37 -0.80
C ALA A 143 8.16 -6.45 -1.76
N GLN A 144 7.95 -7.72 -1.43
CA GLN A 144 8.33 -8.88 -2.25
C GLN A 144 7.21 -9.32 -3.18
N ILE A 145 5.94 -9.10 -2.80
CA ILE A 145 4.76 -9.47 -3.57
C ILE A 145 3.87 -8.23 -3.70
N GLY A 146 3.36 -7.99 -4.91
CA GLY A 146 2.34 -6.99 -5.20
C GLY A 146 1.06 -7.65 -5.73
N LEU A 147 -0.11 -7.17 -5.31
CA LEU A 147 -1.39 -7.53 -5.91
C LEU A 147 -1.98 -6.28 -6.55
N VAL A 148 -1.88 -6.17 -7.87
CA VAL A 148 -2.28 -5.00 -8.67
C VAL A 148 -3.60 -5.24 -9.40
N LEU A 149 -4.28 -4.17 -9.84
CA LEU A 149 -5.52 -4.29 -10.64
C LEU A 149 -5.27 -4.77 -12.08
N GLY A 150 -4.02 -4.87 -12.49
CA GLY A 150 -3.58 -5.26 -13.82
C GLY A 150 -2.97 -4.09 -14.57
N PHE A 151 -2.32 -4.41 -15.68
CA PHE A 151 -1.66 -3.45 -16.56
C PHE A 151 -2.50 -3.15 -17.80
N GLU A 152 -2.33 -1.98 -18.40
CA GLU A 152 -3.00 -1.63 -19.65
C GLU A 152 -2.63 -2.65 -20.76
N GLY A 153 -3.63 -3.15 -21.49
CA GLY A 153 -3.43 -4.16 -22.53
C GLY A 153 -3.50 -5.61 -22.05
N GLY A 154 -3.67 -5.88 -20.75
CA GLY A 154 -3.89 -7.22 -20.19
C GLY A 154 -2.68 -8.16 -20.23
N GLY A 155 -1.50 -7.62 -20.54
CA GLY A 155 -0.21 -8.31 -20.54
C GLY A 155 0.53 -8.20 -19.22
N GLY A 156 1.73 -8.80 -19.14
CA GLY A 156 2.67 -8.55 -18.06
C GLY A 156 3.41 -7.22 -18.26
N GLU A 157 4.00 -6.71 -17.21
CA GLU A 157 4.87 -5.53 -17.23
C GLU A 157 6.33 -5.98 -17.25
N GLU A 158 7.18 -5.27 -17.99
CA GLU A 158 8.62 -5.54 -18.05
C GLU A 158 9.25 -5.40 -16.66
N GLY A 159 10.07 -6.39 -16.26
CA GLY A 159 10.70 -6.45 -14.94
C GLY A 159 9.89 -7.16 -13.86
N PHE A 160 8.72 -7.72 -14.20
CA PHE A 160 7.89 -8.48 -13.26
C PHE A 160 7.45 -9.83 -13.80
N ASP A 161 7.54 -10.84 -12.93
CA ASP A 161 6.83 -12.12 -13.12
C ASP A 161 5.38 -11.94 -12.66
N CYS A 162 4.43 -12.08 -13.60
CA CYS A 162 3.02 -11.80 -13.39
C CYS A 162 2.18 -13.07 -13.37
N GLN A 163 1.31 -13.22 -12.37
CA GLN A 163 0.34 -14.30 -12.27
C GLN A 163 -1.09 -13.75 -12.22
N PRO A 164 -2.00 -14.13 -13.11
CA PRO A 164 -3.37 -13.65 -13.10
C PRO A 164 -4.15 -14.16 -11.88
N LEU A 165 -4.96 -13.25 -11.27
CA LEU A 165 -5.79 -13.55 -10.09
C LEU A 165 -7.27 -13.75 -10.41
N GLY A 166 -7.65 -13.62 -11.69
CA GLY A 166 -9.05 -13.67 -12.15
C GLY A 166 -9.67 -12.28 -12.27
N PRO A 167 -10.85 -12.17 -12.91
CA PRO A 167 -11.47 -10.89 -13.18
C PRO A 167 -12.03 -10.23 -11.89
N LEU A 168 -11.95 -8.91 -11.84
CA LEU A 168 -12.56 -8.06 -10.81
C LEU A 168 -13.58 -7.12 -11.48
N GLU A 169 -14.84 -7.28 -11.14
CA GLU A 169 -15.91 -6.45 -11.68
C GLU A 169 -16.16 -5.21 -10.82
N LEU A 170 -16.19 -4.05 -11.45
CA LEU A 170 -16.69 -2.81 -10.89
C LEU A 170 -18.07 -2.51 -11.46
N VAL A 171 -18.93 -1.92 -10.63
CA VAL A 171 -20.28 -1.51 -11.00
C VAL A 171 -20.49 -0.02 -10.71
N LEU A 172 -21.28 0.63 -11.57
CA LEU A 172 -21.66 2.03 -11.42
C LEU A 172 -22.97 2.12 -10.66
N VAL A 173 -22.95 2.70 -9.46
CA VAL A 173 -24.08 2.68 -8.53
C VAL A 173 -24.37 4.05 -7.91
N ALA A 174 -25.58 4.18 -7.41
CA ALA A 174 -26.01 5.25 -6.51
C ALA A 174 -27.08 4.72 -5.55
N SER A 175 -27.48 5.56 -4.57
CA SER A 175 -28.71 5.32 -3.78
C SER A 175 -29.95 5.30 -4.69
N PRO A 176 -30.98 4.48 -4.41
CA PRO A 176 -32.24 4.48 -5.15
C PRO A 176 -32.95 5.86 -5.15
N ASP A 177 -32.74 6.65 -4.10
CA ASP A 177 -33.30 8.00 -3.96
C ASP A 177 -32.47 9.06 -4.70
N HIS A 178 -31.30 8.70 -5.26
CA HIS A 178 -30.47 9.63 -6.01
C HIS A 178 -31.12 9.99 -7.36
N PRO A 179 -31.11 11.27 -7.81
CA PRO A 179 -31.71 11.68 -9.07
C PRO A 179 -31.29 10.87 -10.30
N LEU A 180 -30.08 10.37 -10.35
CA LEU A 180 -29.58 9.57 -11.46
C LEU A 180 -30.11 8.12 -11.47
N ALA A 181 -30.72 7.63 -10.40
CA ALA A 181 -31.21 6.24 -10.32
C ALA A 181 -32.39 5.95 -11.28
N ALA A 182 -33.22 6.96 -11.57
CA ALA A 182 -34.41 6.81 -12.38
C ALA A 182 -34.24 7.11 -13.89
N VAL A 183 -33.09 7.69 -14.27
CA VAL A 183 -32.87 8.23 -15.62
C VAL A 183 -31.71 7.48 -16.34
N GLU A 184 -31.70 7.58 -17.67
CA GLU A 184 -30.51 7.17 -18.45
C GLU A 184 -29.39 8.18 -18.23
N LEU A 185 -28.21 7.70 -17.93
CA LEU A 185 -27.07 8.52 -17.54
C LEU A 185 -26.39 9.14 -18.78
N THR A 186 -26.46 10.47 -18.91
CA THR A 186 -25.76 11.22 -19.94
C THR A 186 -24.59 12.00 -19.36
N ASP A 187 -23.67 12.50 -20.22
CA ASP A 187 -22.53 13.28 -19.77
C ASP A 187 -22.95 14.60 -19.10
N GLU A 188 -24.06 15.22 -19.58
CA GLU A 188 -24.62 16.43 -18.99
C GLU A 188 -25.14 16.17 -17.57
N LEU A 189 -25.82 15.03 -17.35
CA LEU A 189 -26.33 14.64 -16.03
C LEU A 189 -25.17 14.28 -15.07
N ARG A 190 -24.16 13.56 -15.56
CA ARG A 190 -22.94 13.28 -14.79
C ARG A 190 -22.30 14.56 -14.26
N ALA A 191 -22.16 15.56 -15.14
CA ALA A 191 -21.53 16.84 -14.79
C ALA A 191 -22.27 17.64 -13.69
N GLN A 192 -23.56 17.34 -13.44
CA GLN A 192 -24.37 18.03 -12.46
C GLN A 192 -24.38 17.39 -11.07
N HIS A 193 -23.89 16.15 -10.94
CA HIS A 193 -23.92 15.37 -9.71
C HIS A 193 -22.52 15.04 -9.21
N ALA A 194 -22.37 14.86 -7.89
CA ALA A 194 -21.11 14.51 -7.29
C ALA A 194 -20.69 13.08 -7.65
N GLU A 195 -19.48 12.91 -8.18
CA GLU A 195 -18.84 11.62 -8.34
C GLU A 195 -17.97 11.32 -7.13
N LEU A 196 -18.20 10.18 -6.49
CA LEU A 196 -17.39 9.70 -5.38
C LEU A 196 -16.27 8.83 -5.94
N VAL A 197 -15.02 9.19 -5.65
CA VAL A 197 -13.83 8.53 -6.20
C VAL A 197 -12.90 8.11 -5.07
N VAL A 198 -12.42 6.87 -5.08
CA VAL A 198 -11.29 6.48 -4.22
C VAL A 198 -10.02 7.02 -4.87
N ARG A 199 -9.28 7.83 -4.09
CA ARG A 199 -8.07 8.47 -4.56
C ARG A 199 -6.98 7.43 -4.83
N ASP A 200 -6.27 7.61 -5.93
CA ASP A 200 -5.00 6.94 -6.16
C ASP A 200 -4.01 7.31 -5.04
N SER A 201 -3.34 6.34 -4.46
CA SER A 201 -2.42 6.57 -3.35
C SER A 201 -0.98 6.86 -3.78
N SER A 202 -0.71 6.91 -5.10
CA SER A 202 0.61 7.32 -5.59
C SER A 202 0.91 8.78 -5.26
N PRO A 203 2.19 9.14 -4.98
CA PRO A 203 2.57 10.54 -4.70
C PRO A 203 2.38 11.48 -5.89
N ASP A 204 2.52 10.95 -7.11
CA ASP A 204 2.47 11.71 -8.37
C ASP A 204 1.08 11.67 -9.02
N PHE A 205 0.04 11.45 -8.22
CA PHE A 205 -1.33 11.35 -8.71
C PHE A 205 -1.77 12.60 -9.47
N GLU A 206 -1.89 12.47 -10.78
CA GLU A 206 -2.58 13.41 -11.64
C GLU A 206 -4.01 12.93 -11.95
N LEU A 207 -4.96 13.87 -11.99
CA LEU A 207 -6.40 13.65 -12.22
C LEU A 207 -6.69 13.24 -13.68
N THR A 208 -5.99 12.24 -14.24
CA THR A 208 -6.12 11.90 -15.65
C THR A 208 -6.65 10.50 -15.91
N SER A 209 -7.73 10.47 -16.67
CA SER A 209 -8.14 9.40 -17.63
C SER A 209 -8.27 7.96 -17.17
N LYS A 210 -8.52 7.65 -15.88
CA LYS A 210 -8.78 6.25 -15.50
C LYS A 210 -10.27 5.90 -15.65
N PRO A 211 -10.61 4.61 -15.98
CA PRO A 211 -12.00 4.16 -16.18
C PRO A 211 -12.95 4.41 -14.99
N SER A 212 -12.40 4.55 -13.79
CA SER A 212 -13.16 4.91 -12.60
C SER A 212 -13.44 6.40 -12.45
N PHE A 213 -13.06 7.21 -13.43
CA PHE A 213 -13.28 8.65 -13.46
C PHE A 213 -14.21 8.99 -14.63
N MET A 214 -15.39 9.51 -14.34
CA MET A 214 -16.45 9.76 -15.33
C MET A 214 -16.47 11.20 -15.86
N GLY A 215 -15.55 12.06 -15.40
CA GLY A 215 -15.48 13.45 -15.85
C GLY A 215 -16.53 14.36 -15.24
N SER A 216 -17.06 14.03 -14.06
CA SER A 216 -17.91 14.95 -13.31
C SER A 216 -17.16 16.24 -12.97
N ARG A 217 -17.89 17.37 -12.93
CA ARG A 217 -17.33 18.65 -12.45
C ARG A 217 -17.21 18.73 -10.94
N ASN A 218 -17.94 17.87 -10.24
CA ASN A 218 -17.95 17.80 -8.78
C ASN A 218 -17.47 16.43 -8.32
N ILE A 219 -16.19 16.34 -7.91
CA ILE A 219 -15.55 15.10 -7.49
C ILE A 219 -15.30 15.16 -6.00
N VAL A 220 -15.73 14.12 -5.30
CA VAL A 220 -15.45 13.92 -3.87
C VAL A 220 -14.46 12.75 -3.73
N TYR A 221 -13.25 13.07 -3.28
CA TYR A 221 -12.23 12.06 -3.03
C TYR A 221 -12.38 11.44 -1.66
N LEU A 222 -12.31 10.12 -1.63
CA LEU A 222 -12.33 9.28 -0.43
C LEU A 222 -11.06 8.43 -0.38
N SER A 223 -10.67 8.02 0.81
CA SER A 223 -9.43 7.25 1.01
C SER A 223 -9.60 5.75 0.80
N ASP A 224 -10.83 5.22 0.79
CA ASP A 224 -11.11 3.79 0.73
C ASP A 224 -12.54 3.47 0.24
N PHE A 225 -12.75 2.21 -0.17
CA PHE A 225 -14.04 1.74 -0.66
C PHE A 225 -15.10 1.55 0.44
N PHE A 226 -14.69 1.37 1.69
CA PHE A 226 -15.66 1.27 2.79
C PHE A 226 -16.37 2.61 3.01
N SER A 227 -15.59 3.69 3.15
CA SER A 227 -16.11 5.05 3.27
C SER A 227 -16.95 5.44 2.06
N LYS A 228 -16.50 5.06 0.84
CA LYS A 228 -17.23 5.28 -0.39
C LYS A 228 -18.60 4.58 -0.40
N ARG A 229 -18.63 3.30 0.00
CA ARG A 229 -19.88 2.53 0.09
C ARG A 229 -20.90 3.21 1.01
N VAL A 230 -20.47 3.65 2.20
CA VAL A 230 -21.33 4.36 3.16
C VAL A 230 -21.89 5.64 2.53
N ALA A 231 -21.04 6.47 1.92
CA ALA A 231 -21.44 7.71 1.28
C ALA A 231 -22.40 7.49 0.08
N LEU A 232 -22.22 6.41 -0.69
CA LEU A 232 -23.15 6.03 -1.77
C LEU A 232 -24.52 5.65 -1.25
N ILE A 233 -24.60 4.86 -0.17
CA ILE A 233 -25.86 4.47 0.49
C ILE A 233 -26.60 5.71 1.02
N ASP A 234 -25.87 6.64 1.63
CA ASP A 234 -26.43 7.90 2.16
C ASP A 234 -26.82 8.90 1.06
N GLY A 235 -26.62 8.56 -0.23
CA GLY A 235 -27.02 9.39 -1.36
C GLY A 235 -26.14 10.61 -1.63
N ALA A 236 -24.89 10.63 -1.10
CA ALA A 236 -23.96 11.74 -1.29
C ALA A 236 -23.50 11.93 -2.75
N GLY A 237 -23.75 10.93 -3.62
CA GLY A 237 -23.38 10.95 -5.02
C GLY A 237 -23.49 9.60 -5.69
N TYR A 238 -22.79 9.44 -6.80
CA TYR A 238 -22.69 8.19 -7.55
C TYR A 238 -21.23 7.79 -7.77
N GLY A 239 -20.97 6.56 -8.20
CA GLY A 239 -19.61 6.18 -8.58
C GLY A 239 -19.39 4.70 -8.80
N TRP A 240 -18.19 4.38 -9.30
CA TRP A 240 -17.73 3.04 -9.54
C TRP A 240 -17.23 2.37 -8.27
N ILE A 241 -17.68 1.16 -8.00
CA ILE A 241 -17.25 0.40 -6.82
C ILE A 241 -17.11 -1.09 -7.17
N PRO A 242 -16.13 -1.83 -6.62
CA PRO A 242 -16.06 -3.26 -6.86
C PRO A 242 -17.35 -3.97 -6.39
N TYR A 243 -17.90 -4.81 -7.25
CA TYR A 243 -19.18 -5.47 -7.05
C TYR A 243 -19.29 -6.19 -5.71
N HIS A 244 -18.21 -6.88 -5.30
CA HIS A 244 -18.21 -7.62 -4.03
C HIS A 244 -18.39 -6.76 -2.79
N PHE A 245 -18.10 -5.44 -2.84
CA PHE A 245 -18.37 -4.50 -1.72
C PHE A 245 -19.86 -4.17 -1.57
N VAL A 246 -20.60 -4.21 -2.67
CA VAL A 246 -21.99 -3.70 -2.72
C VAL A 246 -23.02 -4.74 -3.13
N ARG A 247 -22.63 -6.02 -3.32
CA ARG A 247 -23.54 -7.11 -3.68
C ARG A 247 -24.74 -7.16 -2.72
N GLY A 248 -24.48 -7.17 -1.41
CA GLY A 248 -25.56 -7.19 -0.40
C GLY A 248 -26.46 -5.95 -0.43
N ASP A 249 -25.91 -4.78 -0.79
CA ASP A 249 -26.68 -3.54 -0.90
C ASP A 249 -27.57 -3.54 -2.14
N LEU A 250 -27.06 -4.07 -3.25
CA LEU A 250 -27.84 -4.25 -4.48
C LEU A 250 -28.98 -5.25 -4.26
N ASP A 251 -28.70 -6.37 -3.58
CA ASP A 251 -29.71 -7.39 -3.24
C ASP A 251 -30.77 -6.83 -2.27
N ALA A 252 -30.37 -5.99 -1.33
CA ALA A 252 -31.25 -5.34 -0.37
C ALA A 252 -31.97 -4.10 -0.92
N GLY A 253 -31.58 -3.60 -2.11
CA GLY A 253 -32.12 -2.40 -2.71
C GLY A 253 -31.70 -1.09 -2.04
N THR A 254 -30.63 -1.09 -1.20
CA THR A 254 -30.07 0.12 -0.60
C THR A 254 -29.11 0.85 -1.57
N LEU A 255 -28.64 0.15 -2.61
CA LEU A 255 -28.00 0.72 -3.78
C LEU A 255 -28.66 0.19 -5.05
N THR A 256 -28.52 0.92 -6.15
CA THR A 256 -29.01 0.50 -7.48
C THR A 256 -27.93 0.74 -8.54
N LEU A 257 -27.94 -0.14 -9.56
CA LEU A 257 -27.12 0.07 -10.75
C LEU A 257 -27.69 1.24 -11.56
N LEU A 258 -26.81 2.17 -11.94
CA LEU A 258 -27.20 3.25 -12.82
C LEU A 258 -27.41 2.75 -14.26
N LYS A 259 -28.40 3.33 -14.95
CA LYS A 259 -28.66 3.06 -16.37
C LYS A 259 -27.67 3.89 -17.20
N ALA A 260 -26.63 3.24 -17.70
CA ALA A 260 -25.60 3.85 -18.53
C ALA A 260 -25.22 2.90 -19.66
N GLU A 261 -24.67 3.43 -20.76
CA GLU A 261 -24.14 2.64 -21.87
C GLU A 261 -23.14 1.59 -21.34
N THR A 262 -22.27 2.00 -20.40
CA THR A 262 -21.40 1.10 -19.65
C THR A 262 -21.61 1.35 -18.16
N ASN A 263 -22.15 0.38 -17.45
CA ASN A 263 -22.32 0.41 -16.00
C ASN A 263 -21.56 -0.73 -15.28
N ARG A 264 -20.76 -1.47 -16.02
CA ARG A 264 -19.84 -2.52 -15.54
C ARG A 264 -18.50 -2.36 -16.19
N TRP A 265 -17.44 -2.55 -15.40
CA TRP A 265 -16.06 -2.52 -15.86
C TRP A 265 -15.30 -3.70 -15.25
N THR A 266 -14.45 -4.35 -16.04
CA THR A 266 -13.69 -5.51 -15.58
C THR A 266 -12.20 -5.19 -15.60
N TYR A 267 -11.57 -5.31 -14.44
CA TYR A 267 -10.12 -5.37 -14.31
C TYR A 267 -9.62 -6.82 -14.34
N HIS A 268 -8.36 -7.01 -14.66
CA HIS A 268 -7.67 -8.29 -14.65
C HIS A 268 -6.50 -8.27 -13.65
N PRO A 269 -6.80 -8.34 -12.34
CA PRO A 269 -5.79 -8.30 -11.30
C PRO A 269 -4.71 -9.35 -11.49
N GLN A 270 -3.50 -8.97 -11.07
CA GLN A 270 -2.33 -9.80 -11.14
C GLN A 270 -1.57 -9.78 -9.81
N LEU A 271 -0.99 -10.92 -9.46
CA LEU A 271 0.08 -11.01 -8.50
C LEU A 271 1.39 -10.76 -9.24
N ILE A 272 2.21 -9.88 -8.70
CA ILE A 272 3.52 -9.54 -9.28
C ILE A 272 4.64 -9.82 -8.29
N VAL A 273 5.76 -10.33 -8.83
CA VAL A 273 7.03 -10.49 -8.15
C VAL A 273 8.10 -9.89 -9.08
N ARG A 274 9.21 -9.37 -8.53
CA ARG A 274 10.28 -8.86 -9.40
C ARG A 274 10.88 -9.98 -10.22
N GLU A 275 11.12 -9.74 -11.51
CA GLU A 275 11.72 -10.72 -12.42
C GLU A 275 13.06 -11.24 -11.87
N GLY A 276 13.24 -12.56 -11.91
CA GLY A 276 14.44 -13.22 -11.39
C GLY A 276 14.57 -13.22 -9.86
N HIS A 277 13.56 -12.75 -9.12
CA HIS A 277 13.55 -12.84 -7.66
C HIS A 277 12.85 -14.14 -7.21
N GLU A 278 13.63 -15.05 -6.65
CA GLU A 278 13.08 -16.29 -6.09
C GLU A 278 12.46 -16.02 -4.71
N LEU A 279 11.16 -16.28 -4.57
CA LEU A 279 10.49 -16.24 -3.27
C LEU A 279 11.01 -17.36 -2.36
N GLY A 280 11.27 -17.06 -1.10
CA GLY A 280 11.50 -18.03 -0.06
C GLY A 280 10.26 -18.87 0.28
N ARG A 281 10.31 -19.60 1.39
CA ARG A 281 9.18 -20.48 1.79
C ARG A 281 7.92 -19.71 2.12
N ALA A 282 8.05 -18.54 2.76
CA ALA A 282 6.88 -17.74 3.12
C ALA A 282 6.22 -17.14 1.88
N GLY A 283 7.00 -16.58 0.94
CA GLY A 283 6.46 -16.06 -0.31
C GLY A 283 5.75 -17.12 -1.13
N ARG A 284 6.34 -18.32 -1.28
CA ARG A 284 5.67 -19.45 -1.95
C ARG A 284 4.39 -19.87 -1.24
N LEU A 285 4.41 -19.99 0.10
CA LEU A 285 3.22 -20.30 0.89
C LEU A 285 2.12 -19.25 0.72
N PHE A 286 2.49 -17.97 0.63
CA PHE A 286 1.54 -16.89 0.35
C PHE A 286 0.86 -17.11 -1.00
N VAL A 287 1.64 -17.32 -2.07
CA VAL A 287 1.12 -17.54 -3.43
C VAL A 287 0.23 -18.78 -3.49
N GLU A 288 0.67 -19.90 -2.92
CA GLU A 288 -0.09 -21.17 -2.87
C GLU A 288 -1.42 -21.01 -2.10
N THR A 289 -1.42 -20.27 -0.99
CA THR A 289 -2.62 -20.06 -0.17
C THR A 289 -3.60 -19.08 -0.83
N LEU A 290 -3.09 -18.09 -1.57
CA LEU A 290 -3.92 -17.14 -2.32
C LEU A 290 -4.58 -17.80 -3.54
N SER A 291 -4.00 -18.87 -4.06
CA SER A 291 -4.55 -19.65 -5.19
C SER A 291 -5.45 -20.78 -4.66
N PRO A 292 -6.76 -20.73 -4.80
CA PRO A 292 -7.51 -20.62 -6.05
C PRO A 292 -8.01 -19.21 -6.31
N PRO A 293 -8.25 -18.86 -7.60
CA PRO A 293 -8.40 -17.48 -8.05
C PRO A 293 -9.53 -16.74 -7.33
N LEU A 294 -9.38 -15.42 -7.23
CA LEU A 294 -10.41 -14.48 -6.74
C LEU A 294 -11.77 -14.64 -7.46
N ALA A 295 -11.81 -15.39 -8.55
CA ALA A 295 -12.97 -15.64 -9.41
C ALA A 295 -14.20 -16.22 -8.68
N GLY A 296 -14.02 -16.95 -7.58
CA GLY A 296 -15.15 -17.47 -6.78
C GLY A 296 -15.90 -16.41 -5.98
N LEU A 297 -15.33 -15.21 -5.81
CA LEU A 297 -15.92 -14.12 -5.03
C LEU A 297 -16.68 -13.12 -5.91
N ASN A 298 -16.47 -13.15 -7.22
CA ASN A 298 -17.10 -12.25 -8.20
C ASN A 298 -18.20 -12.90 -9.03
N ALA A 299 -18.47 -14.21 -8.87
CA ALA A 299 -19.49 -14.89 -9.67
C ALA A 299 -20.88 -14.41 -9.27
N LEU A 300 -21.55 -13.73 -10.21
CA LEU A 300 -23.00 -13.73 -10.31
C LEU A 300 -23.44 -15.17 -10.62
N SER A 301 -23.91 -15.90 -9.63
CA SER A 301 -24.69 -17.12 -9.85
C SER A 301 -26.14 -16.74 -10.11
#